data_4fdb813089d21d530ed1c5046b6e48ba
#
_entry.id   4fdb813089d21d530ed1c5046b6e48ba
#
_cell.length_a   1.000
_cell.length_b   1.000
_cell.length_c   1.000
_cell.angle_alpha   90.00
_cell.angle_beta   90.00
_cell.angle_gamma   90.00
#
_symmetry.space_group_name_H-M   'P 1'
#
loop_
_entity.id
_entity.type
_entity.pdbx_description
1 polymer ?
#
loop_
_entity_poly.entity_id
_entity_poly.type
_entity_poly.pdbx_seq_one_letter_code
_entity_poly.pdbx_strand_id
1 'polypeptide(L)'
;MTAEIICVGTELLLGEILNTNAQFLSRELAELGISVLHQHVIGDNPARLRELVTQAKNRSDLLIFSGGLGPTEDDLTKETVAEAFGDTLHFDEAEWNKILAFFARTNRRPTENNRKQAMVPTNGHKIINDHGTAPGAWFEDAQGHCAALMPGVPREMKAMWLEQVRPLLLARQNCTIHSHTLRVLGGESAIASKVAPLFESTNPTAAIYCKTGECEIRVTARETTPEAAEAACRERLEKFRRILGDAAYDVDVPALEYTVVRVLREKGLHAATAESCTGGMIAERLTNVPGSSEVFGYGFVTYAEAAKQKLLGVPAETIAQYNVVSGPVAAAMAFGAAKESGAELAVGITGLAGPGGELPGKPVGTVYLAGADARTNTGCLMRLTLGGYRERSVIRARAAMYALDMLRRMALGLPVPDSLAITPDTPATTMDI
;
A
#
# COMPACT_ATOMS: atom_id res chain seq x y z
N MET A 1 2.61 -3.64 -25.67
CA MET A 1 3.57 -4.66 -25.18
C MET A 1 2.91 -5.46 -24.10
N THR A 2 3.00 -6.77 -24.19
CA THR A 2 2.50 -7.73 -23.19
C THR A 2 3.69 -8.37 -22.47
N ALA A 3 3.54 -8.70 -21.20
CA ALA A 3 4.60 -9.30 -20.40
C ALA A 3 4.14 -10.49 -19.58
N GLU A 4 5.09 -11.38 -19.26
CA GLU A 4 4.95 -12.41 -18.24
C GLU A 4 6.07 -12.29 -17.21
N ILE A 5 5.72 -12.49 -15.93
CA ILE A 5 6.67 -12.51 -14.83
C ILE A 5 6.91 -13.96 -14.41
N ILE A 6 8.17 -14.36 -14.37
CA ILE A 6 8.59 -15.73 -14.04
C ILE A 6 9.53 -15.67 -12.84
N CYS A 7 9.06 -16.11 -11.67
CA CYS A 7 9.86 -16.19 -10.44
C CYS A 7 10.38 -17.61 -10.28
N VAL A 8 11.70 -17.74 -10.19
CA VAL A 8 12.40 -19.02 -10.06
C VAL A 8 12.89 -19.16 -8.63
N GLY A 9 12.46 -20.21 -7.95
CA GLY A 9 12.85 -20.55 -6.58
C GLY A 9 11.89 -21.57 -5.97
N THR A 10 12.43 -22.63 -5.46
CA THR A 10 11.67 -23.73 -4.83
C THR A 10 10.99 -23.27 -3.54
N GLU A 11 11.59 -22.36 -2.78
CA GLU A 11 11.03 -21.75 -1.56
C GLU A 11 9.74 -20.98 -1.78
N LEU A 12 9.59 -20.40 -2.98
CA LEU A 12 8.33 -19.74 -3.39
C LEU A 12 7.20 -20.75 -3.61
N LEU A 13 7.51 -21.90 -4.23
CA LEU A 13 6.54 -22.99 -4.43
C LEU A 13 6.10 -23.63 -3.11
N LEU A 14 7.01 -23.76 -2.16
CA LEU A 14 6.72 -24.31 -0.84
C LEU A 14 5.97 -23.31 0.07
N GLY A 15 5.85 -22.05 -0.34
CA GLY A 15 5.18 -21.02 0.46
C GLY A 15 5.98 -20.55 1.67
N GLU A 16 7.29 -20.83 1.71
CA GLU A 16 8.17 -20.40 2.80
C GLU A 16 8.37 -18.89 2.83
N ILE A 17 8.34 -18.26 1.65
CA ILE A 17 8.43 -16.81 1.50
C ILE A 17 7.32 -16.27 0.57
N LEU A 18 6.95 -15.00 0.78
CA LEU A 18 6.01 -14.30 -0.09
C LEU A 18 6.69 -13.82 -1.37
N ASN A 19 6.02 -13.97 -2.51
CA ASN A 19 6.49 -13.48 -3.80
C ASN A 19 6.32 -11.96 -3.94
N THR A 20 7.09 -11.19 -3.18
CA THR A 20 7.07 -9.73 -3.20
C THR A 20 7.69 -9.16 -4.48
N ASN A 21 8.55 -9.92 -5.17
CA ASN A 21 9.16 -9.49 -6.43
C ASN A 21 8.12 -9.43 -7.55
N ALA A 22 7.27 -10.45 -7.69
CA ALA A 22 6.20 -10.42 -8.68
C ALA A 22 5.22 -9.26 -8.41
N GLN A 23 4.88 -8.99 -7.16
CA GLN A 23 4.03 -7.85 -6.79
C GLN A 23 4.65 -6.52 -7.21
N PHE A 24 5.94 -6.31 -6.93
CA PHE A 24 6.67 -5.11 -7.29
C PHE A 24 6.72 -4.95 -8.82
N LEU A 25 7.19 -5.97 -9.54
CA LEU A 25 7.31 -5.94 -11.00
C LEU A 25 5.97 -5.72 -11.70
N SER A 26 4.88 -6.30 -11.19
CA SER A 26 3.54 -6.06 -11.76
C SER A 26 3.10 -4.60 -11.62
N ARG A 27 3.41 -3.96 -10.50
CA ARG A 27 3.13 -2.53 -10.33
C ARG A 27 3.95 -1.67 -11.27
N GLU A 28 5.24 -1.92 -11.34
CA GLU A 28 6.15 -1.20 -12.22
C GLU A 28 5.78 -1.35 -13.71
N LEU A 29 5.47 -2.57 -14.16
CA LEU A 29 5.02 -2.82 -15.53
C LEU A 29 3.70 -2.12 -15.82
N ALA A 30 2.76 -2.12 -14.88
CA ALA A 30 1.50 -1.39 -15.01
C ALA A 30 1.71 0.13 -15.10
N GLU A 31 2.71 0.69 -14.39
CA GLU A 31 3.12 2.09 -14.51
C GLU A 31 3.71 2.41 -15.88
N LEU A 32 4.38 1.44 -16.48
CA LEU A 32 4.87 1.53 -17.86
C LEU A 32 3.78 1.21 -18.91
N GLY A 33 2.53 0.92 -18.49
CA GLY A 33 1.43 0.51 -19.39
C GLY A 33 1.70 -0.78 -20.14
N ILE A 34 2.53 -1.63 -19.58
CA ILE A 34 2.81 -2.97 -20.08
C ILE A 34 1.84 -3.94 -19.39
N SER A 35 1.03 -4.63 -20.18
CA SER A 35 0.03 -5.57 -19.67
C SER A 35 0.70 -6.86 -19.22
N VAL A 36 0.65 -7.17 -17.93
CA VAL A 36 1.07 -8.49 -17.41
C VAL A 36 -0.06 -9.48 -17.62
N LEU A 37 0.17 -10.47 -18.47
CA LEU A 37 -0.84 -11.49 -18.79
C LEU A 37 -0.78 -12.68 -17.83
N HIS A 38 0.42 -13.10 -17.43
CA HIS A 38 0.64 -14.22 -16.53
C HIS A 38 1.76 -13.95 -15.53
N GLN A 39 1.61 -14.57 -14.36
CA GLN A 39 2.66 -14.69 -13.36
C GLN A 39 2.92 -16.17 -13.08
N HIS A 40 4.18 -16.57 -13.11
CA HIS A 40 4.58 -17.95 -12.87
C HIS A 40 5.52 -18.03 -11.67
N VAL A 41 5.39 -19.09 -10.90
CA VAL A 41 6.38 -19.52 -9.95
C VAL A 41 6.84 -20.90 -10.37
N ILE A 42 8.14 -21.10 -10.49
CA ILE A 42 8.74 -22.34 -10.91
C ILE A 42 9.90 -22.71 -9.99
N GLY A 43 10.05 -23.98 -9.65
CA GLY A 43 11.21 -24.47 -8.91
C GLY A 43 12.44 -24.58 -9.82
N ASP A 44 13.58 -24.78 -9.21
CA ASP A 44 14.90 -24.88 -9.83
C ASP A 44 15.02 -26.17 -10.68
N ASN A 45 14.36 -26.18 -11.83
CA ASN A 45 14.33 -27.31 -12.75
C ASN A 45 14.45 -26.81 -14.22
N PRO A 46 15.58 -27.05 -14.87
CA PRO A 46 15.87 -26.52 -16.22
C PRO A 46 14.89 -27.00 -17.29
N ALA A 47 14.42 -28.22 -17.23
CA ALA A 47 13.50 -28.76 -18.23
C ALA A 47 12.13 -28.09 -18.18
N ARG A 48 11.58 -27.91 -16.97
CA ARG A 48 10.32 -27.17 -16.74
C ARG A 48 10.47 -25.72 -17.12
N LEU A 49 11.60 -25.08 -16.75
CA LEU A 49 11.86 -23.69 -17.09
C LEU A 49 11.93 -23.51 -18.62
N ARG A 50 12.62 -24.37 -19.35
CA ARG A 50 12.70 -24.34 -20.81
C ARG A 50 11.31 -24.46 -21.46
N GLU A 51 10.49 -25.37 -20.98
CA GLU A 51 9.12 -25.52 -21.45
C GLU A 51 8.29 -24.23 -21.24
N LEU A 52 8.35 -23.67 -20.03
CA LEU A 52 7.64 -22.44 -19.70
C LEU A 52 8.13 -21.27 -20.55
N VAL A 53 9.44 -21.09 -20.71
CA VAL A 53 10.03 -20.00 -21.52
C VAL A 53 9.56 -20.10 -22.98
N THR A 54 9.54 -21.32 -23.54
CA THR A 54 9.08 -21.55 -24.92
C THR A 54 7.61 -21.18 -25.07
N GLN A 55 6.74 -21.57 -24.12
CA GLN A 55 5.33 -21.23 -24.14
C GLN A 55 5.09 -19.72 -23.97
N ALA A 56 5.76 -19.10 -22.99
CA ALA A 56 5.61 -17.69 -22.66
C ALA A 56 6.08 -16.79 -23.83
N LYS A 57 7.20 -17.11 -24.47
CA LYS A 57 7.74 -16.40 -25.61
C LYS A 57 6.80 -16.36 -26.83
N ASN A 58 5.98 -17.40 -27.01
CA ASN A 58 5.02 -17.47 -28.13
C ASN A 58 3.77 -16.59 -27.95
N ARG A 59 3.57 -16.01 -26.76
CA ARG A 59 2.35 -15.25 -26.44
C ARG A 59 2.57 -13.90 -25.79
N SER A 60 3.83 -13.59 -25.40
CA SER A 60 4.17 -12.33 -24.75
C SER A 60 5.44 -11.72 -25.33
N ASP A 61 5.44 -10.39 -25.45
CA ASP A 61 6.55 -9.64 -26.02
C ASP A 61 7.76 -9.56 -25.09
N LEU A 62 7.52 -9.67 -23.77
CA LEU A 62 8.50 -9.44 -22.71
C LEU A 62 8.38 -10.50 -21.61
N LEU A 63 9.49 -11.15 -21.29
CA LEU A 63 9.62 -12.06 -20.16
C LEU A 63 10.49 -11.44 -19.07
N ILE A 64 9.96 -11.32 -17.85
CA ILE A 64 10.73 -10.80 -16.71
C ILE A 64 10.98 -11.93 -15.74
N PHE A 65 12.25 -12.21 -15.49
CA PHE A 65 12.67 -13.25 -14.55
C PHE A 65 13.19 -12.66 -13.24
N SER A 66 12.90 -13.34 -12.15
CA SER A 66 13.47 -13.06 -10.83
C SER A 66 13.85 -14.36 -10.14
N GLY A 67 15.15 -14.57 -9.92
CA GLY A 67 15.72 -15.78 -9.30
C GLY A 67 16.48 -16.69 -10.25
N GLY A 68 17.12 -17.74 -9.69
CA GLY A 68 17.90 -18.72 -10.42
C GLY A 68 19.21 -18.21 -11.04
N LEU A 69 19.80 -17.12 -10.49
CA LEU A 69 21.07 -16.54 -10.91
C LEU A 69 22.20 -16.75 -9.90
N GLY A 70 22.00 -17.59 -8.92
CA GLY A 70 22.96 -17.91 -7.89
C GLY A 70 24.16 -18.77 -8.41
N PRO A 71 25.05 -19.18 -7.50
CA PRO A 71 26.23 -19.97 -7.85
C PRO A 71 26.01 -21.47 -7.81
N THR A 72 24.81 -21.95 -7.44
CA THR A 72 24.55 -23.38 -7.28
C THR A 72 24.31 -24.08 -8.62
N GLU A 73 24.39 -25.40 -8.65
CA GLU A 73 24.26 -26.17 -9.90
C GLU A 73 22.86 -26.08 -10.50
N ASP A 74 21.87 -25.89 -9.66
CA ASP A 74 20.46 -25.75 -10.00
C ASP A 74 20.05 -24.33 -10.44
N ASP A 75 20.90 -23.31 -10.22
CA ASP A 75 20.72 -21.96 -10.75
C ASP A 75 21.01 -21.91 -12.27
N LEU A 76 20.11 -22.36 -13.10
CA LEU A 76 20.26 -22.49 -14.55
C LEU A 76 19.36 -21.55 -15.36
N THR A 77 18.83 -20.49 -14.73
CA THR A 77 17.92 -19.57 -15.42
C THR A 77 18.60 -18.87 -16.59
N LYS A 78 19.84 -18.38 -16.41
CA LYS A 78 20.57 -17.63 -17.42
C LYS A 78 20.89 -18.48 -18.66
N GLU A 79 21.36 -19.69 -18.45
CA GLU A 79 21.68 -20.68 -19.48
C GLU A 79 20.43 -21.09 -20.26
N THR A 80 19.36 -21.40 -19.55
CA THR A 80 18.09 -21.84 -20.15
C THR A 80 17.45 -20.77 -21.01
N VAL A 81 17.47 -19.53 -20.54
CA VAL A 81 16.90 -18.39 -21.30
C VAL A 81 17.79 -18.01 -22.47
N ALA A 82 19.13 -18.02 -22.32
CA ALA A 82 20.04 -17.77 -23.43
C ALA A 82 19.80 -18.75 -24.59
N GLU A 83 19.70 -20.07 -24.29
CA GLU A 83 19.38 -21.09 -25.29
C GLU A 83 18.05 -20.80 -26.00
N ALA A 84 16.99 -20.45 -25.22
CA ALA A 84 15.67 -20.20 -25.76
C ALA A 84 15.58 -18.92 -26.64
N PHE A 85 16.49 -17.97 -26.40
CA PHE A 85 16.61 -16.74 -27.20
C PHE A 85 17.68 -16.81 -28.30
N GLY A 86 18.31 -17.98 -28.48
CA GLY A 86 19.33 -18.21 -29.52
C GLY A 86 20.66 -17.50 -29.24
N ASP A 87 20.93 -17.21 -27.97
CA ASP A 87 22.18 -16.60 -27.50
C ASP A 87 23.06 -17.63 -26.77
N THR A 88 24.28 -17.25 -26.52
CA THR A 88 25.28 -17.99 -25.75
C THR A 88 25.81 -17.12 -24.63
N LEU A 89 26.44 -17.75 -23.65
CA LEU A 89 27.07 -17.02 -22.55
C LEU A 89 28.60 -17.12 -22.67
N HIS A 90 29.30 -16.04 -22.33
CA HIS A 90 30.74 -16.02 -22.19
C HIS A 90 31.18 -15.53 -20.82
N PHE A 91 32.37 -15.87 -20.42
CA PHE A 91 32.94 -15.45 -19.14
C PHE A 91 33.43 -13.99 -19.24
N ASP A 92 32.98 -13.14 -18.31
CA ASP A 92 33.36 -11.74 -18.21
C ASP A 92 34.33 -11.53 -17.04
N GLU A 93 35.62 -11.27 -17.36
CA GLU A 93 36.67 -11.02 -16.36
C GLU A 93 36.37 -9.77 -15.50
N ALA A 94 35.71 -8.75 -16.04
CA ALA A 94 35.36 -7.56 -15.28
C ALA A 94 34.31 -7.87 -14.21
N GLU A 95 33.29 -8.67 -14.56
CA GLU A 95 32.30 -9.11 -13.60
C GLU A 95 32.92 -10.07 -12.56
N TRP A 96 33.82 -10.96 -12.96
CA TRP A 96 34.53 -11.78 -12.00
C TRP A 96 35.32 -10.94 -11.00
N ASN A 97 36.02 -9.91 -11.45
CA ASN A 97 36.76 -9.01 -10.59
C ASN A 97 35.84 -8.23 -9.61
N LYS A 98 34.62 -7.86 -10.03
CA LYS A 98 33.61 -7.28 -9.13
C LYS A 98 33.17 -8.28 -8.07
N ILE A 99 32.94 -9.52 -8.44
CA ILE A 99 32.60 -10.58 -7.49
C ILE A 99 33.72 -10.76 -6.46
N LEU A 100 34.99 -10.82 -6.91
CA LEU A 100 36.15 -10.91 -6.02
C LEU A 100 36.19 -9.72 -5.02
N ALA A 101 35.98 -8.51 -5.53
CA ALA A 101 35.96 -7.30 -4.71
C ALA A 101 34.80 -7.29 -3.69
N PHE A 102 33.62 -7.81 -4.08
CA PHE A 102 32.46 -7.93 -3.18
C PHE A 102 32.76 -8.89 -2.02
N PHE A 103 33.34 -10.06 -2.30
CA PHE A 103 33.72 -11.02 -1.27
C PHE A 103 34.84 -10.48 -0.36
N ALA A 104 35.80 -9.75 -0.92
CA ALA A 104 36.88 -9.12 -0.15
C ALA A 104 36.34 -8.11 0.88
N ARG A 105 35.32 -7.29 0.54
CA ARG A 105 34.68 -6.35 1.48
C ARG A 105 34.02 -7.05 2.66
N THR A 106 33.55 -8.28 2.49
CA THR A 106 32.93 -9.07 3.55
C THR A 106 33.87 -10.01 4.25
N ASN A 107 35.19 -9.91 3.99
CA ASN A 107 36.23 -10.81 4.48
C ASN A 107 35.95 -12.29 4.20
N ARG A 108 35.38 -12.57 3.03
CA ARG A 108 35.07 -13.91 2.52
C ARG A 108 35.85 -14.17 1.22
N ARG A 109 35.90 -15.43 0.82
CA ARG A 109 36.48 -15.83 -0.47
C ARG A 109 35.38 -16.49 -1.31
N PRO A 110 35.28 -16.18 -2.61
CA PRO A 110 34.38 -16.92 -3.49
C PRO A 110 34.87 -18.35 -3.67
N THR A 111 33.94 -19.24 -3.93
CA THR A 111 34.21 -20.62 -4.33
C THR A 111 34.25 -20.71 -5.86
N GLU A 112 34.73 -21.83 -6.41
CA GLU A 112 34.77 -22.04 -7.86
C GLU A 112 33.39 -21.88 -8.51
N ASN A 113 32.33 -22.28 -7.82
CA ASN A 113 30.94 -22.15 -8.28
C ASN A 113 30.54 -20.69 -8.58
N ASN A 114 31.14 -19.72 -7.87
CA ASN A 114 30.83 -18.31 -8.13
C ASN A 114 31.28 -17.84 -9.52
N ARG A 115 32.18 -18.55 -10.20
CA ARG A 115 32.59 -18.24 -11.57
C ARG A 115 31.42 -18.27 -12.55
N LYS A 116 30.44 -19.16 -12.32
CA LYS A 116 29.20 -19.23 -13.08
C LYS A 116 28.44 -17.90 -13.09
N GLN A 117 28.47 -17.14 -12.00
CA GLN A 117 27.80 -15.84 -11.91
C GLN A 117 28.42 -14.82 -12.86
N ALA A 118 29.71 -14.94 -13.20
CA ALA A 118 30.39 -14.05 -14.16
C ALA A 118 30.11 -14.38 -15.64
N MET A 119 29.24 -15.35 -15.92
CA MET A 119 28.78 -15.61 -17.29
C MET A 119 27.76 -14.57 -17.70
N VAL A 120 27.97 -13.93 -18.86
CA VAL A 120 27.12 -12.87 -19.40
C VAL A 120 26.69 -13.17 -20.84
N PRO A 121 25.59 -12.58 -21.34
CA PRO A 121 25.14 -12.77 -22.72
C PRO A 121 26.21 -12.38 -23.75
N THR A 122 26.30 -13.13 -24.84
CA THR A 122 27.23 -12.85 -25.94
C THR A 122 26.70 -11.78 -26.90
N ASN A 123 25.45 -11.86 -27.28
CA ASN A 123 24.78 -10.92 -28.19
C ASN A 123 23.82 -9.99 -27.45
N GLY A 124 23.32 -10.41 -26.29
CA GLY A 124 22.49 -9.59 -25.40
C GLY A 124 23.30 -8.58 -24.58
N HIS A 125 22.69 -8.09 -23.51
CA HIS A 125 23.33 -7.12 -22.63
C HIS A 125 23.34 -7.65 -21.19
N LYS A 126 24.42 -7.39 -20.46
CA LYS A 126 24.42 -7.61 -19.01
C LYS A 126 23.65 -6.49 -18.31
N ILE A 127 22.89 -6.83 -17.28
CA ILE A 127 22.27 -5.89 -16.35
C ILE A 127 23.18 -5.85 -15.10
N ILE A 128 23.75 -4.69 -14.81
CA ILE A 128 24.74 -4.53 -13.75
C ILE A 128 24.09 -4.69 -12.38
N ASN A 129 24.73 -5.41 -11.48
CA ASN A 129 24.31 -5.57 -10.08
C ASN A 129 25.39 -4.98 -9.16
N ASP A 130 25.18 -3.76 -8.68
CA ASP A 130 26.09 -3.11 -7.72
C ASP A 130 25.73 -3.45 -6.25
N HIS A 131 24.63 -4.17 -6.03
CA HIS A 131 24.10 -4.51 -4.71
C HIS A 131 24.32 -5.98 -4.31
N GLY A 132 24.87 -6.80 -5.23
CA GLY A 132 25.08 -8.23 -5.04
C GLY A 132 26.20 -8.79 -5.92
N THR A 133 26.21 -10.12 -6.10
CA THR A 133 27.27 -10.82 -6.86
C THR A 133 26.86 -11.24 -8.26
N ALA A 134 25.56 -11.47 -8.51
CA ALA A 134 25.08 -12.00 -9.77
C ALA A 134 24.60 -10.88 -10.69
N PRO A 135 25.27 -10.58 -11.81
CA PRO A 135 24.74 -9.71 -12.85
C PRO A 135 23.50 -10.35 -13.47
N GLY A 136 22.54 -9.51 -13.83
CA GLY A 136 21.40 -9.91 -14.64
C GLY A 136 21.77 -10.00 -16.12
N ALA A 137 20.75 -10.31 -16.92
CA ALA A 137 20.90 -10.43 -18.35
C ALA A 137 19.68 -9.86 -19.08
N TRP A 138 19.91 -9.24 -20.22
CA TRP A 138 18.89 -8.87 -21.18
C TRP A 138 19.14 -9.62 -22.49
N PHE A 139 18.12 -10.34 -22.96
CA PHE A 139 18.12 -11.04 -24.23
C PHE A 139 17.08 -10.45 -25.17
N GLU A 140 17.35 -10.51 -26.46
CA GLU A 140 16.42 -10.14 -27.50
C GLU A 140 16.60 -11.09 -28.69
N ASP A 141 15.48 -11.60 -29.21
CA ASP A 141 15.51 -12.46 -30.38
C ASP A 141 15.23 -11.69 -31.69
N ALA A 142 15.39 -12.39 -32.81
CA ALA A 142 15.19 -11.81 -34.15
C ALA A 142 13.72 -11.37 -34.41
N GLN A 143 12.77 -11.82 -33.60
CA GLN A 143 11.35 -11.46 -33.69
C GLN A 143 11.03 -10.24 -32.81
N GLY A 144 11.98 -9.78 -31.98
CA GLY A 144 11.81 -8.65 -31.08
C GLY A 144 11.25 -9.00 -29.70
N HIS A 145 11.11 -10.31 -29.38
CA HIS A 145 10.80 -10.70 -27.99
C HIS A 145 12.00 -10.39 -27.09
N CYS A 146 11.71 -9.98 -25.88
CA CYS A 146 12.73 -9.61 -24.91
C CYS A 146 12.63 -10.45 -23.64
N ALA A 147 13.78 -10.66 -22.99
CA ALA A 147 13.84 -11.24 -21.65
C ALA A 147 14.79 -10.45 -20.75
N ALA A 148 14.32 -10.06 -19.56
CA ALA A 148 15.13 -9.44 -18.52
C ALA A 148 15.25 -10.36 -17.32
N LEU A 149 16.47 -10.72 -16.94
CA LEU A 149 16.78 -11.61 -15.83
C LEU A 149 17.41 -10.84 -14.68
N MET A 150 16.85 -10.97 -13.49
CA MET A 150 17.31 -10.32 -12.26
C MET A 150 17.38 -11.31 -11.10
N PRO A 151 18.20 -11.06 -10.07
CA PRO A 151 18.30 -11.92 -8.90
C PRO A 151 16.99 -12.09 -8.14
N GLY A 152 16.89 -13.15 -7.32
CA GLY A 152 15.76 -13.38 -6.43
C GLY A 152 15.72 -12.44 -5.22
N VAL A 153 16.86 -11.91 -4.78
CA VAL A 153 16.97 -11.01 -3.63
C VAL A 153 16.25 -9.68 -3.90
N PRO A 154 15.19 -9.31 -3.14
CA PRO A 154 14.34 -8.16 -3.48
C PRO A 154 15.08 -6.83 -3.59
N ARG A 155 16.08 -6.59 -2.72
CA ARG A 155 16.88 -5.37 -2.74
C ARG A 155 17.68 -5.23 -4.04
N GLU A 156 18.30 -6.30 -4.49
CA GLU A 156 19.10 -6.33 -5.73
C GLU A 156 18.19 -6.16 -6.95
N MET A 157 17.14 -6.96 -7.03
CA MET A 157 16.18 -6.94 -8.14
C MET A 157 15.55 -5.57 -8.33
N LYS A 158 15.10 -4.91 -7.24
CA LYS A 158 14.48 -3.59 -7.30
C LYS A 158 15.44 -2.51 -7.79
N ALA A 159 16.69 -2.52 -7.32
CA ALA A 159 17.70 -1.58 -7.77
C ALA A 159 18.00 -1.75 -9.27
N MET A 160 18.25 -2.98 -9.73
CA MET A 160 18.51 -3.29 -11.13
C MET A 160 17.32 -2.93 -12.04
N TRP A 161 16.09 -3.16 -11.55
CA TRP A 161 14.89 -2.74 -12.27
C TRP A 161 14.85 -1.21 -12.45
N LEU A 162 14.94 -0.46 -11.36
CA LEU A 162 14.82 1.00 -11.39
C LEU A 162 15.94 1.69 -12.18
N GLU A 163 17.16 1.19 -12.03
CA GLU A 163 18.35 1.82 -12.61
C GLU A 163 18.58 1.45 -14.07
N GLN A 164 18.13 0.27 -14.52
CA GLN A 164 18.51 -0.23 -15.86
C GLN A 164 17.32 -0.78 -16.68
N VAL A 165 16.54 -1.74 -16.14
CA VAL A 165 15.47 -2.40 -16.93
C VAL A 165 14.34 -1.43 -17.25
N ARG A 166 13.89 -0.66 -16.27
CA ARG A 166 12.83 0.34 -16.45
C ARG A 166 13.21 1.42 -17.49
N PRO A 167 14.40 2.04 -17.45
CA PRO A 167 14.85 2.96 -18.50
C PRO A 167 14.94 2.33 -19.90
N LEU A 168 15.40 1.08 -20.01
CA LEU A 168 15.42 0.36 -21.29
C LEU A 168 14.02 0.18 -21.88
N LEU A 169 13.06 -0.18 -21.05
CA LEU A 169 11.67 -0.34 -21.48
C LEU A 169 11.03 0.99 -21.87
N LEU A 170 11.31 2.07 -21.13
CA LEU A 170 10.84 3.41 -21.47
C LEU A 170 11.38 3.88 -22.83
N ALA A 171 12.67 3.64 -23.10
CA ALA A 171 13.31 4.02 -24.37
C ALA A 171 12.70 3.28 -25.59
N ARG A 172 12.08 2.12 -25.38
CA ARG A 172 11.43 1.32 -26.43
C ARG A 172 9.97 1.72 -26.68
N GLN A 173 9.39 2.54 -25.82
CA GLN A 173 8.02 3.00 -25.98
C GLN A 173 7.99 4.29 -26.81
N ASN A 174 7.19 4.30 -27.87
CA ASN A 174 6.93 5.51 -28.67
C ASN A 174 5.84 6.40 -28.06
N CYS A 175 5.57 6.26 -26.74
CA CYS A 175 4.54 7.01 -26.03
C CYS A 175 4.95 7.24 -24.58
N THR A 176 4.43 8.30 -24.01
CA THR A 176 4.54 8.59 -22.58
C THR A 176 3.31 8.05 -21.85
N ILE A 177 3.56 7.47 -20.69
CA ILE A 177 2.52 6.97 -19.80
C ILE A 177 2.59 7.71 -18.49
N HIS A 178 1.45 8.22 -18.07
CA HIS A 178 1.25 8.78 -16.75
C HIS A 178 0.18 7.99 -16.00
N SER A 179 0.37 7.82 -14.70
CA SER A 179 -0.61 7.18 -13.81
C SER A 179 -0.75 7.99 -12.56
N HIS A 180 -1.99 8.15 -12.12
CA HIS A 180 -2.32 8.73 -10.82
C HIS A 180 -3.28 7.82 -10.06
N THR A 181 -3.19 7.82 -8.75
CA THR A 181 -4.02 7.00 -7.88
C THR A 181 -4.89 7.87 -6.99
N LEU A 182 -6.20 7.85 -7.25
CA LEU A 182 -7.20 8.49 -6.39
C LEU A 182 -7.51 7.59 -5.21
N ARG A 183 -7.42 8.14 -4.01
CA ARG A 183 -7.78 7.47 -2.76
C ARG A 183 -9.22 7.75 -2.41
N VAL A 184 -10.01 6.71 -2.15
CA VAL A 184 -11.46 6.82 -1.94
C VAL A 184 -11.88 6.00 -0.72
N LEU A 185 -12.52 6.63 0.24
CA LEU A 185 -13.11 5.94 1.40
C LEU A 185 -14.39 5.23 1.00
N GLY A 186 -14.54 3.98 1.46
CA GLY A 186 -15.73 3.18 1.23
C GLY A 186 -15.46 1.78 0.72
N GLY A 187 -16.54 1.04 0.48
CA GLY A 187 -16.47 -0.31 -0.07
C GLY A 187 -16.50 -0.31 -1.60
N GLU A 188 -15.80 -1.28 -2.20
CA GLU A 188 -15.65 -1.45 -3.66
C GLU A 188 -16.97 -1.39 -4.41
N SER A 189 -17.94 -2.22 -4.03
CA SER A 189 -19.21 -2.34 -4.73
C SER A 189 -19.96 -1.01 -4.77
N ALA A 190 -19.96 -0.26 -3.65
CA ALA A 190 -20.64 1.03 -3.57
C ALA A 190 -19.92 2.12 -4.38
N ILE A 191 -18.59 2.07 -4.45
CA ILE A 191 -17.80 2.99 -5.27
C ILE A 191 -17.96 2.63 -6.74
N ALA A 192 -17.72 1.37 -7.10
CA ALA A 192 -17.76 0.90 -8.48
C ALA A 192 -19.12 1.17 -9.15
N SER A 193 -20.24 0.91 -8.43
CA SER A 193 -21.58 1.17 -8.97
C SER A 193 -21.83 2.65 -9.29
N LYS A 194 -21.26 3.58 -8.52
CA LYS A 194 -21.42 5.03 -8.76
C LYS A 194 -20.65 5.52 -9.99
N VAL A 195 -19.51 4.90 -10.28
CA VAL A 195 -18.57 5.39 -11.30
C VAL A 195 -18.34 4.36 -12.43
N ALA A 196 -19.20 3.34 -12.57
CA ALA A 196 -19.07 2.28 -13.55
C ALA A 196 -18.76 2.77 -14.97
N PRO A 197 -19.43 3.78 -15.54
CA PRO A 197 -19.15 4.23 -16.90
C PRO A 197 -17.73 4.82 -17.08
N LEU A 198 -17.06 5.22 -15.98
CA LEU A 198 -15.71 5.75 -16.07
C LEU A 198 -14.65 4.66 -16.20
N PHE A 199 -14.99 3.38 -15.99
CA PHE A 199 -14.08 2.25 -16.21
C PHE A 199 -14.09 1.69 -17.63
N GLU A 200 -15.04 2.09 -18.48
CA GLU A 200 -15.18 1.58 -19.85
C GLU A 200 -14.18 2.20 -20.84
N SER A 201 -13.52 3.27 -20.46
CA SER A 201 -12.55 3.97 -21.31
C SER A 201 -11.30 3.15 -21.57
N THR A 202 -10.84 3.15 -22.81
CA THR A 202 -9.60 2.50 -23.23
C THR A 202 -8.36 3.38 -23.07
N ASN A 203 -8.53 4.70 -23.02
CA ASN A 203 -7.48 5.68 -22.73
C ASN A 203 -8.10 7.03 -22.27
N PRO A 204 -7.82 7.54 -21.08
CA PRO A 204 -7.14 6.87 -19.99
C PRO A 204 -7.92 5.65 -19.47
N THR A 205 -7.20 4.57 -19.15
CA THR A 205 -7.77 3.43 -18.45
C THR A 205 -7.95 3.76 -16.96
N ALA A 206 -8.90 3.09 -16.31
CA ALA A 206 -9.06 3.16 -14.87
C ALA A 206 -9.25 1.77 -14.28
N ALA A 207 -8.72 1.53 -13.08
CA ALA A 207 -8.89 0.29 -12.33
C ALA A 207 -9.10 0.58 -10.86
N ILE A 208 -9.96 -0.22 -10.19
CA ILE A 208 -10.22 -0.11 -8.75
C ILE A 208 -9.53 -1.25 -8.01
N TYR A 209 -8.90 -0.91 -6.89
CA TYR A 209 -8.23 -1.86 -6.00
C TYR A 209 -8.72 -1.63 -4.58
N CYS A 210 -9.13 -2.71 -3.91
CA CYS A 210 -9.63 -2.62 -2.54
C CYS A 210 -8.58 -2.84 -1.50
N LYS A 211 -8.68 -2.03 -0.44
CA LYS A 211 -7.98 -2.17 0.83
C LYS A 211 -8.95 -2.19 2.00
N THR A 212 -8.45 -2.39 3.20
CA THR A 212 -9.30 -2.39 4.39
C THR A 212 -9.90 -1.00 4.62
N GLY A 213 -11.18 -0.83 4.26
CA GLY A 213 -11.96 0.39 4.50
C GLY A 213 -11.84 1.48 3.42
N GLU A 214 -11.00 1.30 2.43
CA GLU A 214 -10.82 2.24 1.32
C GLU A 214 -10.58 1.54 -0.02
N CYS A 215 -10.66 2.27 -1.11
CA CYS A 215 -10.27 1.84 -2.44
C CYS A 215 -9.26 2.81 -3.06
N GLU A 216 -8.46 2.28 -3.95
CA GLU A 216 -7.60 3.03 -4.86
C GLU A 216 -8.19 2.96 -6.26
N ILE A 217 -8.41 4.09 -6.91
CA ILE A 217 -8.74 4.14 -8.33
C ILE A 217 -7.51 4.64 -9.06
N ARG A 218 -6.82 3.74 -9.78
CA ARG A 218 -5.69 4.09 -10.62
C ARG A 218 -6.20 4.50 -11.99
N VAL A 219 -5.80 5.68 -12.43
CA VAL A 219 -6.03 6.20 -13.78
C VAL A 219 -4.70 6.23 -14.52
N THR A 220 -4.64 5.64 -15.71
CA THR A 220 -3.42 5.56 -16.52
C THR A 220 -3.72 6.06 -17.94
N ALA A 221 -3.02 7.09 -18.37
CA ALA A 221 -3.09 7.64 -19.72
C ALA A 221 -1.82 7.32 -20.52
N ARG A 222 -2.01 7.06 -21.81
CA ARG A 222 -0.95 6.87 -22.78
C ARG A 222 -1.09 7.93 -23.87
N GLU A 223 -0.08 8.79 -24.02
CA GLU A 223 -0.07 9.90 -24.98
C GLU A 223 1.30 10.07 -25.64
N THR A 224 1.38 10.92 -26.64
CA THR A 224 2.63 11.20 -27.34
C THR A 224 3.59 12.08 -26.55
N THR A 225 3.09 12.88 -25.61
CA THR A 225 3.90 13.76 -24.76
C THR A 225 3.53 13.60 -23.26
N PRO A 226 4.47 13.89 -22.34
CA PRO A 226 4.22 13.85 -20.91
C PRO A 226 3.06 14.76 -20.49
N GLU A 227 2.99 15.96 -21.05
CA GLU A 227 1.99 16.96 -20.71
C GLU A 227 0.59 16.52 -21.13
N ALA A 228 0.47 15.87 -22.30
CA ALA A 228 -0.81 15.33 -22.76
C ALA A 228 -1.28 14.16 -21.89
N ALA A 229 -0.38 13.27 -21.50
CA ALA A 229 -0.68 12.13 -20.63
C ALA A 229 -1.12 12.62 -19.22
N GLU A 230 -0.40 13.59 -18.67
CA GLU A 230 -0.75 14.21 -17.37
C GLU A 230 -2.12 14.89 -17.44
N ALA A 231 -2.40 15.69 -18.49
CA ALA A 231 -3.67 16.37 -18.66
C ALA A 231 -4.84 15.38 -18.78
N ALA A 232 -4.67 14.30 -19.54
CA ALA A 232 -5.69 13.26 -19.70
C ALA A 232 -5.98 12.54 -18.37
N CYS A 233 -4.94 12.21 -17.57
CA CYS A 233 -5.12 11.65 -16.25
C CYS A 233 -5.90 12.59 -15.32
N ARG A 234 -5.51 13.87 -15.26
CA ARG A 234 -6.16 14.87 -14.40
C ARG A 234 -7.63 15.05 -14.78
N GLU A 235 -7.94 15.17 -16.06
CA GLU A 235 -9.33 15.27 -16.52
C GLU A 235 -10.17 14.07 -16.06
N ARG A 236 -9.62 12.88 -16.17
CA ARG A 236 -10.31 11.64 -15.74
C ARG A 236 -10.49 11.61 -14.21
N LEU A 237 -9.48 11.97 -13.45
CA LEU A 237 -9.55 12.04 -11.99
C LEU A 237 -10.62 13.02 -11.52
N GLU A 238 -10.73 14.19 -12.15
CA GLU A 238 -11.77 15.18 -11.81
C GLU A 238 -13.19 14.66 -12.06
N LYS A 239 -13.39 13.81 -13.07
CA LYS A 239 -14.67 13.12 -13.28
C LYS A 239 -15.02 12.18 -12.13
N PHE A 240 -14.04 11.39 -11.64
CA PHE A 240 -14.20 10.55 -10.46
C PHE A 240 -14.49 11.39 -9.21
N ARG A 241 -13.70 12.42 -8.94
CA ARG A 241 -13.88 13.32 -7.78
C ARG A 241 -15.26 13.96 -7.74
N ARG A 242 -15.74 14.43 -8.87
CA ARG A 242 -17.07 15.08 -8.97
C ARG A 242 -18.21 14.15 -8.56
N ILE A 243 -18.10 12.85 -8.90
CA ILE A 243 -19.13 11.86 -8.57
C ILE A 243 -18.98 11.36 -7.12
N LEU A 244 -17.74 11.15 -6.66
CA LEU A 244 -17.45 10.55 -5.36
C LEU A 244 -17.42 11.59 -4.22
N GLY A 245 -17.30 12.88 -4.54
CA GLY A 245 -17.29 13.96 -3.56
C GLY A 245 -16.18 13.79 -2.51
N ASP A 246 -16.49 14.12 -1.27
CA ASP A 246 -15.52 14.09 -0.16
C ASP A 246 -14.99 12.70 0.20
N ALA A 247 -15.61 11.63 -0.32
CA ALA A 247 -15.07 10.27 -0.18
C ALA A 247 -13.76 10.10 -0.96
N ALA A 248 -13.58 10.82 -2.08
CA ALA A 248 -12.34 10.90 -2.85
C ALA A 248 -11.39 11.88 -2.16
N TYR A 249 -10.62 11.42 -1.20
CA TYR A 249 -9.95 12.27 -0.23
C TYR A 249 -8.60 12.83 -0.68
N ASP A 250 -7.84 12.13 -1.54
CA ASP A 250 -6.54 12.62 -2.03
C ASP A 250 -6.06 11.85 -3.28
N VAL A 251 -4.97 12.31 -3.88
CA VAL A 251 -4.30 11.68 -5.02
C VAL A 251 -2.84 11.43 -4.67
N ASP A 252 -2.33 10.26 -5.06
CA ASP A 252 -0.93 9.84 -4.95
C ASP A 252 -0.34 9.88 -3.53
N VAL A 253 -1.21 9.77 -2.54
CA VAL A 253 -0.78 9.65 -1.13
C VAL A 253 -0.71 8.18 -0.70
N PRO A 254 0.25 7.82 0.18
CA PRO A 254 0.39 6.44 0.64
C PRO A 254 -0.82 5.93 1.42
N ALA A 255 -1.44 6.78 2.27
CA ALA A 255 -2.57 6.44 3.12
C ALA A 255 -3.25 7.69 3.68
N LEU A 256 -4.43 7.51 4.32
CA LEU A 256 -5.27 8.60 4.84
C LEU A 256 -4.55 9.48 5.87
N GLU A 257 -3.72 8.91 6.74
CA GLU A 257 -2.95 9.64 7.75
C GLU A 257 -2.02 10.69 7.14
N TYR A 258 -1.48 10.47 5.95
CA TYR A 258 -0.67 11.47 5.24
C TYR A 258 -1.51 12.70 4.88
N THR A 259 -2.74 12.48 4.43
CA THR A 259 -3.69 13.58 4.15
C THR A 259 -4.09 14.29 5.44
N VAL A 260 -4.34 13.55 6.53
CA VAL A 260 -4.70 14.14 7.83
C VAL A 260 -3.59 15.05 8.34
N VAL A 261 -2.36 14.56 8.40
CA VAL A 261 -1.21 15.34 8.88
C VAL A 261 -0.97 16.57 8.01
N ARG A 262 -1.04 16.42 6.68
CA ARG A 262 -0.92 17.54 5.74
C ARG A 262 -1.99 18.60 5.98
N VAL A 263 -3.25 18.19 6.08
CA VAL A 263 -4.38 19.12 6.29
C VAL A 263 -4.27 19.85 7.63
N LEU A 264 -3.93 19.14 8.70
CA LEU A 264 -3.73 19.75 10.03
C LEU A 264 -2.62 20.80 9.97
N ARG A 265 -1.50 20.50 9.33
CA ARG A 265 -0.38 21.43 9.15
C ARG A 265 -0.78 22.66 8.34
N GLU A 266 -1.43 22.47 7.21
CA GLU A 266 -1.92 23.57 6.33
C GLU A 266 -2.91 24.49 7.05
N LYS A 267 -3.69 23.96 7.99
CA LYS A 267 -4.67 24.70 8.79
C LYS A 267 -4.10 25.26 10.10
N GLY A 268 -2.88 24.91 10.47
CA GLY A 268 -2.29 25.29 11.76
C GLY A 268 -3.03 24.69 12.95
N LEU A 269 -3.54 23.44 12.80
CA LEU A 269 -4.34 22.76 13.81
C LEU A 269 -3.55 21.59 14.42
N HIS A 270 -3.78 21.32 15.69
CA HIS A 270 -3.25 20.16 16.40
C HIS A 270 -4.37 19.17 16.68
N ALA A 271 -4.02 17.89 16.68
CA ALA A 271 -4.93 16.81 16.98
C ALA A 271 -4.47 15.98 18.18
N ALA A 272 -5.43 15.41 18.92
CA ALA A 272 -5.21 14.41 19.95
C ALA A 272 -6.12 13.20 19.77
N THR A 273 -5.69 12.05 20.29
CA THR A 273 -6.48 10.81 20.23
C THR A 273 -6.72 10.24 21.61
N ALA A 274 -7.94 9.74 21.87
CA ALA A 274 -8.31 8.97 23.05
C ALA A 274 -8.80 7.59 22.61
N GLU A 275 -7.98 6.58 22.80
CA GLU A 275 -8.17 5.25 22.22
C GLU A 275 -8.48 4.18 23.28
N SER A 276 -9.53 3.41 23.04
CA SER A 276 -9.85 2.21 23.80
C SER A 276 -9.64 0.96 22.93
N CYS A 277 -10.63 0.56 22.15
CA CYS A 277 -10.56 -0.68 21.35
C CYS A 277 -9.49 -0.66 20.26
N THR A 278 -9.07 0.49 19.77
CA THR A 278 -7.98 0.65 18.78
C THR A 278 -6.59 0.54 19.39
N GLY A 279 -6.46 0.85 20.72
CA GLY A 279 -5.24 0.56 21.50
C GLY A 279 -3.99 1.25 20.99
N GLY A 280 -4.08 2.50 20.53
CA GLY A 280 -2.95 3.29 20.01
C GLY A 280 -2.79 3.25 18.50
N MET A 281 -3.66 2.55 17.76
CA MET A 281 -3.53 2.39 16.30
C MET A 281 -3.74 3.70 15.53
N ILE A 282 -4.55 4.63 16.04
CA ILE A 282 -4.74 5.94 15.40
C ILE A 282 -3.48 6.78 15.59
N ALA A 283 -2.96 6.81 16.81
CA ALA A 283 -1.71 7.50 17.15
C ALA A 283 -0.51 6.91 16.38
N GLU A 284 -0.42 5.59 16.29
CA GLU A 284 0.61 4.88 15.52
C GLU A 284 0.56 5.31 14.05
N ARG A 285 -0.59 5.28 13.40
CA ARG A 285 -0.75 5.69 12.00
C ARG A 285 -0.34 7.15 11.79
N LEU A 286 -0.74 8.08 12.66
CA LEU A 286 -0.33 9.49 12.56
C LEU A 286 1.19 9.64 12.72
N THR A 287 1.80 8.93 13.65
CA THR A 287 3.25 9.01 13.90
C THR A 287 4.10 8.33 12.84
N ASN A 288 3.53 7.49 11.98
CA ASN A 288 4.22 6.95 10.80
C ASN A 288 4.48 8.02 9.71
N VAL A 289 3.80 9.18 9.80
CA VAL A 289 3.99 10.26 8.83
C VAL A 289 5.13 11.17 9.29
N PRO A 290 6.19 11.36 8.47
CA PRO A 290 7.27 12.28 8.79
C PRO A 290 6.77 13.70 9.07
N GLY A 291 7.23 14.30 10.16
CA GLY A 291 6.80 15.64 10.58
C GLY A 291 5.46 15.69 11.31
N SER A 292 4.85 14.55 11.66
CA SER A 292 3.61 14.50 12.43
C SER A 292 3.68 15.17 13.80
N SER A 293 4.89 15.25 14.40
CA SER A 293 5.12 15.94 15.68
C SER A 293 4.75 17.43 15.68
N GLU A 294 4.64 18.04 14.51
CA GLU A 294 4.19 19.43 14.38
C GLU A 294 2.69 19.60 14.65
N VAL A 295 1.90 18.53 14.51
CA VAL A 295 0.43 18.58 14.57
C VAL A 295 -0.19 17.55 15.52
N PHE A 296 0.60 16.62 16.05
CA PHE A 296 0.15 15.55 16.93
C PHE A 296 1.07 15.40 18.13
N GLY A 297 0.62 15.88 19.29
CA GLY A 297 1.40 15.87 20.52
C GLY A 297 0.96 14.83 21.56
N TYR A 298 -0.30 14.39 21.53
CA TYR A 298 -0.89 13.52 22.55
C TYR A 298 -1.74 12.40 21.98
N GLY A 299 -1.41 11.17 22.38
CA GLY A 299 -2.22 9.97 22.14
C GLY A 299 -2.51 9.26 23.46
N PHE A 300 -3.74 9.30 23.93
CA PHE A 300 -4.17 8.65 25.18
C PHE A 300 -4.68 7.25 24.90
N VAL A 301 -3.95 6.21 25.31
CA VAL A 301 -4.45 4.82 25.30
C VAL A 301 -5.12 4.54 26.64
N THR A 302 -6.42 4.78 26.71
CA THR A 302 -7.24 4.62 27.91
C THR A 302 -8.04 3.34 27.85
N TYR A 303 -7.35 2.19 27.87
CA TYR A 303 -8.00 0.88 27.71
C TYR A 303 -8.85 0.49 28.92
N ALA A 304 -8.36 0.73 30.12
CA ALA A 304 -9.10 0.50 31.38
C ALA A 304 -10.05 1.67 31.72
N GLU A 305 -11.13 1.38 32.44
CA GLU A 305 -12.08 2.40 32.95
C GLU A 305 -11.39 3.46 33.81
N ALA A 306 -10.55 3.01 34.74
CA ALA A 306 -9.79 3.90 35.59
C ALA A 306 -8.89 4.87 34.83
N ALA A 307 -8.33 4.44 33.68
CA ALA A 307 -7.53 5.31 32.80
C ALA A 307 -8.39 6.39 32.13
N LYS A 308 -9.62 6.03 31.67
CA LYS A 308 -10.57 7.00 31.12
C LYS A 308 -10.93 8.10 32.13
N GLN A 309 -11.21 7.69 33.36
CA GLN A 309 -11.53 8.62 34.45
C GLN A 309 -10.32 9.51 34.81
N LYS A 310 -9.17 8.88 35.06
CA LYS A 310 -7.97 9.56 35.54
C LYS A 310 -7.35 10.52 34.53
N LEU A 311 -7.26 10.11 33.27
CA LEU A 311 -6.52 10.85 32.25
C LEU A 311 -7.41 11.77 31.40
N LEU A 312 -8.69 11.46 31.26
CA LEU A 312 -9.60 12.20 30.39
C LEU A 312 -10.81 12.79 31.14
N GLY A 313 -10.89 12.59 32.46
CA GLY A 313 -11.99 13.11 33.27
C GLY A 313 -13.35 12.50 32.94
N VAL A 314 -13.41 11.29 32.32
CA VAL A 314 -14.69 10.63 32.05
C VAL A 314 -15.42 10.35 33.36
N PRO A 315 -16.66 10.84 33.56
CA PRO A 315 -17.37 10.65 34.82
C PRO A 315 -17.64 9.18 35.13
N ALA A 316 -17.41 8.75 36.38
CA ALA A 316 -17.64 7.38 36.81
C ALA A 316 -19.10 6.97 36.65
N GLU A 317 -20.03 7.87 36.95
CA GLU A 317 -21.49 7.70 36.80
C GLU A 317 -21.89 7.48 35.33
N THR A 318 -21.23 8.13 34.38
CA THR A 318 -21.45 7.92 32.92
C THR A 318 -21.09 6.50 32.54
N ILE A 319 -19.93 6.00 33.01
CA ILE A 319 -19.53 4.62 32.77
C ILE A 319 -20.50 3.63 33.43
N ALA A 320 -20.90 3.86 34.67
CA ALA A 320 -21.80 2.99 35.38
C ALA A 320 -23.19 2.91 34.74
N GLN A 321 -23.69 4.02 34.21
CA GLN A 321 -25.05 4.11 33.64
C GLN A 321 -25.08 3.59 32.17
N TYR A 322 -24.10 3.92 31.35
CA TYR A 322 -24.12 3.68 29.89
C TYR A 322 -23.14 2.59 29.42
N ASN A 323 -22.32 2.05 30.32
CA ASN A 323 -21.22 1.15 30.03
C ASN A 323 -20.06 1.86 29.27
N VAL A 324 -18.86 1.28 29.35
CA VAL A 324 -17.64 1.80 28.68
C VAL A 324 -17.77 1.87 27.16
N VAL A 325 -18.63 1.04 26.56
CA VAL A 325 -18.91 1.03 25.13
C VAL A 325 -20.21 1.75 24.87
N SER A 326 -20.14 3.07 24.79
CA SER A 326 -21.31 3.94 24.60
C SER A 326 -20.94 5.28 24.00
N GLY A 327 -21.92 5.96 23.42
CA GLY A 327 -21.78 7.30 22.88
C GLY A 327 -21.33 8.33 23.90
N PRO A 328 -22.00 8.40 25.10
CA PRO A 328 -21.58 9.33 26.16
C PRO A 328 -20.12 9.17 26.58
N VAL A 329 -19.63 7.93 26.69
CA VAL A 329 -18.22 7.67 27.03
C VAL A 329 -17.29 8.10 25.91
N ALA A 330 -17.63 7.81 24.62
CA ALA A 330 -16.81 8.26 23.47
C ALA A 330 -16.73 9.80 23.41
N ALA A 331 -17.86 10.49 23.63
CA ALA A 331 -17.91 11.94 23.69
C ALA A 331 -17.04 12.50 24.82
N ALA A 332 -17.19 11.98 26.04
CA ALA A 332 -16.39 12.40 27.19
C ALA A 332 -14.88 12.16 26.94
N MET A 333 -14.51 11.05 26.28
CA MET A 333 -13.13 10.78 25.90
C MET A 333 -12.61 11.82 24.91
N ALA A 334 -13.39 12.21 23.88
CA ALA A 334 -12.97 13.18 22.87
C ALA A 334 -12.78 14.59 23.48
N PHE A 335 -13.78 15.10 24.21
CA PHE A 335 -13.70 16.39 24.88
C PHE A 335 -12.60 16.42 25.96
N GLY A 336 -12.46 15.32 26.71
CA GLY A 336 -11.38 15.14 27.68
C GLY A 336 -10.00 15.20 27.03
N ALA A 337 -9.81 14.50 25.89
CA ALA A 337 -8.55 14.52 25.17
C ALA A 337 -8.21 15.92 24.62
N ALA A 338 -9.18 16.65 24.06
CA ALA A 338 -8.99 18.02 23.62
C ALA A 338 -8.56 18.93 24.79
N LYS A 339 -9.23 18.83 25.92
CA LYS A 339 -8.93 19.61 27.13
C LYS A 339 -7.54 19.33 27.71
N GLU A 340 -7.20 18.05 27.90
CA GLU A 340 -5.94 17.65 28.55
C GLU A 340 -4.71 17.87 27.67
N SER A 341 -4.90 17.78 26.33
CA SER A 341 -3.81 18.03 25.36
C SER A 341 -3.66 19.49 24.95
N GLY A 342 -4.73 20.30 25.07
CA GLY A 342 -4.81 21.63 24.48
C GLY A 342 -4.92 21.63 22.96
N ALA A 343 -5.15 20.47 22.32
CA ALA A 343 -5.32 20.38 20.87
C ALA A 343 -6.67 20.93 20.44
N GLU A 344 -6.70 21.60 19.29
CA GLU A 344 -7.94 22.15 18.68
C GLU A 344 -8.93 21.05 18.31
N LEU A 345 -8.42 19.90 17.87
CA LEU A 345 -9.25 18.76 17.47
C LEU A 345 -8.87 17.50 18.26
N ALA A 346 -9.87 16.73 18.66
CA ALA A 346 -9.61 15.43 19.27
C ALA A 346 -10.62 14.38 18.82
N VAL A 347 -10.22 13.11 18.85
CA VAL A 347 -11.13 11.97 18.64
C VAL A 347 -11.11 11.05 19.84
N GLY A 348 -12.29 10.57 20.24
CA GLY A 348 -12.48 9.58 21.30
C GLY A 348 -13.17 8.35 20.74
N ILE A 349 -12.59 7.15 20.98
CA ILE A 349 -13.11 5.91 20.41
C ILE A 349 -13.20 4.79 21.45
N THR A 350 -14.36 4.15 21.52
CA THR A 350 -14.59 2.96 22.33
C THR A 350 -15.48 1.96 21.58
N GLY A 351 -15.31 0.65 21.83
CA GLY A 351 -16.07 -0.34 21.07
C GLY A 351 -15.69 -1.78 21.34
N LEU A 352 -16.45 -2.68 20.73
CA LEU A 352 -16.34 -4.14 20.81
C LEU A 352 -15.63 -4.70 19.58
N ALA A 353 -14.35 -5.00 19.70
CA ALA A 353 -13.56 -5.53 18.60
C ALA A 353 -13.60 -7.08 18.49
N GLY A 354 -14.23 -7.77 19.42
CA GLY A 354 -14.37 -9.24 19.41
C GLY A 354 -13.11 -10.01 19.83
N PRO A 355 -13.14 -11.37 19.74
CA PRO A 355 -14.25 -12.18 19.20
C PRO A 355 -15.46 -12.33 20.14
N GLY A 356 -15.37 -11.94 21.39
CA GLY A 356 -16.46 -11.97 22.36
C GLY A 356 -16.71 -10.59 23.01
N GLY A 357 -17.50 -10.57 24.10
CA GLY A 357 -17.77 -9.35 24.88
C GLY A 357 -19.02 -8.59 24.40
N GLU A 358 -19.91 -9.24 23.69
CA GLU A 358 -21.20 -8.64 23.29
C GLU A 358 -21.99 -8.10 24.46
N LEU A 359 -22.68 -6.99 24.26
CA LEU A 359 -23.56 -6.36 25.22
C LEU A 359 -24.96 -6.29 24.63
N PRO A 360 -26.02 -6.21 25.47
CA PRO A 360 -27.39 -6.05 25.00
C PRO A 360 -27.51 -4.88 24.01
N GLY A 361 -27.98 -5.16 22.78
CA GLY A 361 -28.09 -4.16 21.70
C GLY A 361 -26.78 -3.71 21.06
N LYS A 362 -25.63 -4.25 21.51
CA LYS A 362 -24.31 -3.89 21.02
C LYS A 362 -23.51 -5.16 20.66
N PRO A 363 -23.73 -5.72 19.44
CA PRO A 363 -22.96 -6.89 18.98
C PRO A 363 -21.48 -6.55 18.77
N VAL A 364 -20.64 -7.58 18.63
CA VAL A 364 -19.23 -7.40 18.19
C VAL A 364 -19.18 -6.58 16.90
N GLY A 365 -18.25 -5.64 16.82
CA GLY A 365 -18.16 -4.66 15.74
C GLY A 365 -18.90 -3.35 15.99
N THR A 366 -19.63 -3.22 17.14
CA THR A 366 -20.18 -1.93 17.57
C THR A 366 -19.03 -1.05 18.08
N VAL A 367 -18.88 0.13 17.49
CA VAL A 367 -17.87 1.12 17.88
C VAL A 367 -18.54 2.49 17.95
N TYR A 368 -18.28 3.22 19.04
CA TYR A 368 -18.64 4.63 19.17
C TYR A 368 -17.42 5.49 18.96
N LEU A 369 -17.56 6.47 18.09
CA LEU A 369 -16.52 7.41 17.72
C LEU A 369 -17.06 8.83 17.88
N ALA A 370 -16.38 9.65 18.65
CA ALA A 370 -16.68 11.05 18.83
C ALA A 370 -15.50 11.92 18.37
N GLY A 371 -15.81 13.05 17.77
CA GLY A 371 -14.88 14.15 17.50
C GLY A 371 -15.21 15.34 18.37
N ALA A 372 -14.22 16.06 18.86
CA ALA A 372 -14.34 17.32 19.57
C ALA A 372 -13.55 18.42 18.87
N ASP A 373 -14.19 19.59 18.69
CA ASP A 373 -13.56 20.81 18.21
C ASP A 373 -13.56 21.84 19.34
N ALA A 374 -12.40 22.02 19.97
CA ALA A 374 -12.24 22.93 21.10
C ALA A 374 -12.41 24.41 20.70
N ARG A 375 -12.22 24.76 19.44
CA ARG A 375 -12.35 26.15 18.94
C ARG A 375 -13.80 26.63 19.01
N THR A 376 -14.72 25.73 18.79
CA THR A 376 -16.18 26.01 18.76
C THR A 376 -16.92 25.41 19.94
N ASN A 377 -16.25 24.62 20.76
CA ASN A 377 -16.82 23.83 21.85
C ASN A 377 -17.97 22.92 21.34
N THR A 378 -17.80 22.37 20.15
CA THR A 378 -18.75 21.46 19.50
C THR A 378 -18.07 20.15 19.15
N GLY A 379 -18.86 19.16 18.75
CA GLY A 379 -18.33 17.88 18.30
C GLY A 379 -19.35 17.10 17.48
N CYS A 380 -18.96 15.91 17.11
CA CYS A 380 -19.80 14.95 16.40
C CYS A 380 -19.65 13.56 17.00
N LEU A 381 -20.72 12.78 17.01
CA LEU A 381 -20.75 11.43 17.54
C LEU A 381 -21.38 10.49 16.52
N MET A 382 -20.78 9.34 16.30
CA MET A 382 -21.35 8.30 15.46
C MET A 382 -21.25 6.91 16.10
N ARG A 383 -22.22 6.06 15.80
CA ARG A 383 -22.18 4.64 16.08
C ARG A 383 -21.87 3.89 14.81
N LEU A 384 -20.80 3.09 14.83
CA LEU A 384 -20.39 2.25 13.73
C LEU A 384 -20.80 0.80 13.98
N THR A 385 -21.28 0.12 12.92
CA THR A 385 -21.52 -1.32 12.92
C THR A 385 -20.56 -1.96 11.91
N LEU A 386 -19.41 -2.43 12.38
CA LEU A 386 -18.30 -2.86 11.51
C LEU A 386 -18.36 -4.35 11.13
N GLY A 387 -19.43 -5.05 11.55
CA GLY A 387 -19.70 -6.46 11.24
C GLY A 387 -18.91 -7.41 12.14
N GLY A 388 -19.65 -8.11 13.04
CA GLY A 388 -19.08 -9.02 14.04
C GLY A 388 -18.46 -10.31 13.51
N TYR A 389 -18.64 -10.61 12.22
CA TYR A 389 -18.01 -11.74 11.53
C TYR A 389 -16.56 -11.45 11.11
N ARG A 390 -16.08 -10.22 11.30
CA ARG A 390 -14.73 -9.82 10.93
C ARG A 390 -13.73 -10.13 12.04
N GLU A 391 -12.49 -10.36 11.65
CA GLU A 391 -11.41 -10.48 12.60
C GLU A 391 -11.24 -9.20 13.43
N ARG A 392 -10.80 -9.36 14.67
CA ARG A 392 -10.52 -8.26 15.62
C ARG A 392 -9.59 -7.19 15.02
N SER A 393 -8.54 -7.61 14.31
CA SER A 393 -7.60 -6.72 13.60
C SER A 393 -8.31 -5.84 12.57
N VAL A 394 -9.22 -6.41 11.79
CA VAL A 394 -10.00 -5.71 10.76
C VAL A 394 -10.97 -4.69 11.35
N ILE A 395 -11.68 -5.06 12.44
CA ILE A 395 -12.58 -4.13 13.14
C ILE A 395 -11.79 -2.93 13.66
N ARG A 396 -10.66 -3.15 14.34
CA ARG A 396 -9.79 -2.10 14.84
C ARG A 396 -9.24 -1.20 13.72
N ALA A 397 -8.76 -1.78 12.64
CA ALA A 397 -8.21 -1.03 11.50
C ALA A 397 -9.28 -0.13 10.84
N ARG A 398 -10.50 -0.66 10.64
CA ARG A 398 -11.62 0.12 10.11
C ARG A 398 -12.05 1.23 11.07
N ALA A 399 -12.12 0.94 12.37
CA ALA A 399 -12.44 1.94 13.37
C ALA A 399 -11.43 3.09 13.39
N ALA A 400 -10.13 2.79 13.29
CA ALA A 400 -9.08 3.80 13.17
C ALA A 400 -9.21 4.62 11.87
N MET A 401 -9.59 3.99 10.76
CA MET A 401 -9.85 4.69 9.49
C MET A 401 -10.97 5.74 9.63
N TYR A 402 -12.10 5.38 10.24
CA TYR A 402 -13.19 6.32 10.49
C TYR A 402 -12.77 7.49 11.41
N ALA A 403 -11.91 7.22 12.40
CA ALA A 403 -11.40 8.26 13.28
C ALA A 403 -10.46 9.25 12.53
N LEU A 404 -9.62 8.75 11.66
CA LEU A 404 -8.77 9.59 10.81
C LEU A 404 -9.59 10.41 9.81
N ASP A 405 -10.65 9.84 9.19
CA ASP A 405 -11.53 10.60 8.32
C ASP A 405 -12.33 11.66 9.10
N MET A 406 -12.74 11.36 10.31
CA MET A 406 -13.39 12.34 11.19
C MET A 406 -12.46 13.53 11.46
N LEU A 407 -11.19 13.29 11.82
CA LEU A 407 -10.19 14.36 12.00
C LEU A 407 -9.99 15.17 10.71
N ARG A 408 -9.86 14.51 9.57
CA ARG A 408 -9.73 15.17 8.26
C ARG A 408 -10.93 16.09 7.97
N ARG A 409 -12.14 15.58 8.13
CA ARG A 409 -13.38 16.33 7.88
C ARG A 409 -13.52 17.53 8.81
N MET A 410 -13.28 17.34 10.09
CA MET A 410 -13.32 18.41 11.08
C MET A 410 -12.29 19.51 10.76
N ALA A 411 -11.05 19.13 10.40
CA ALA A 411 -10.01 20.08 10.02
C ALA A 411 -10.34 20.87 8.74
N LEU A 412 -11.08 20.25 7.80
CA LEU A 412 -11.53 20.87 6.56
C LEU A 412 -12.89 21.60 6.69
N GLY A 413 -13.57 21.49 7.84
CA GLY A 413 -14.93 22.01 8.00
C GLY A 413 -15.99 21.26 7.18
N LEU A 414 -15.72 20.00 6.84
CA LEU A 414 -16.64 19.14 6.08
C LEU A 414 -17.62 18.43 7.02
N PRO A 415 -18.85 18.15 6.57
CA PRO A 415 -19.79 17.37 7.39
C PRO A 415 -19.26 15.96 7.62
N VAL A 416 -19.44 15.42 8.83
CA VAL A 416 -19.21 14.00 9.16
C VAL A 416 -20.52 13.26 8.90
N PRO A 417 -20.59 12.37 7.88
CA PRO A 417 -21.83 11.68 7.54
C PRO A 417 -22.31 10.80 8.71
N ASP A 418 -23.63 10.66 8.82
CA ASP A 418 -24.30 9.79 9.80
C ASP A 418 -23.88 10.06 11.26
N SER A 419 -23.47 11.29 11.57
CA SER A 419 -23.11 11.72 12.92
C SER A 419 -24.15 12.63 13.55
N LEU A 420 -24.27 12.49 14.87
CA LEU A 420 -25.02 13.39 15.74
C LEU A 420 -24.12 14.56 16.12
N ALA A 421 -24.60 15.79 15.96
CA ALA A 421 -23.92 16.98 16.48
C ALA A 421 -24.04 17.00 18.01
N ILE A 422 -22.94 17.23 18.70
CA ILE A 422 -22.86 17.22 20.16
C ILE A 422 -22.09 18.44 20.69
N THR A 423 -22.31 18.74 21.96
CA THR A 423 -21.53 19.69 22.77
C THR A 423 -21.19 19.02 24.09
N PRO A 424 -20.31 19.57 24.94
CA PRO A 424 -20.07 19.06 26.29
C PRO A 424 -21.35 18.99 27.14
N ASP A 425 -22.33 19.86 26.88
CA ASP A 425 -23.58 19.95 27.61
C ASP A 425 -24.72 19.09 27.01
N THR A 426 -24.43 18.37 25.91
CA THR A 426 -25.42 17.48 25.28
C THR A 426 -25.83 16.38 26.30
N PRO A 427 -27.11 16.17 26.58
CA PRO A 427 -27.52 15.14 27.52
C PRO A 427 -27.04 13.76 27.12
N ALA A 428 -26.54 12.99 28.09
CA ALA A 428 -26.02 11.64 27.84
C ALA A 428 -27.08 10.71 27.21
N THR A 429 -28.36 10.90 27.58
CA THR A 429 -29.50 10.20 26.98
C THR A 429 -29.67 10.45 25.49
N THR A 430 -29.32 11.64 25.01
CA THR A 430 -29.30 11.99 23.56
C THR A 430 -28.16 11.30 22.85
N MET A 431 -27.03 11.07 23.52
CA MET A 431 -25.82 10.44 22.98
C MET A 431 -25.87 8.90 23.06
N ASP A 432 -26.84 8.30 23.66
CA ASP A 432 -27.02 6.84 23.72
C ASP A 432 -27.79 6.33 22.50
N ILE A 433 -27.09 6.39 21.33
CA ILE A 433 -27.58 6.05 19.98
C ILE A 433 -27.29 4.62 19.57
#